data_8c8ac3a3795823fef42b1ee8b8256a24
#
_entry.id   8c8ac3a3795823fef42b1ee8b8256a24
#
_cell.length_a   1.000
_cell.length_b   1.000
_cell.length_c   1.000
_cell.angle_alpha   90.00
_cell.angle_beta   90.00
_cell.angle_gamma   90.00
#
_symmetry.space_group_name_H-M   'P 1'
#
loop_
_entity.id
_entity.type
_entity.pdbx_description
1 polymer ?
#
loop_
_entity_poly.entity_id
_entity_poly.type
_entity_poly.pdbx_seq_one_letter_code
_entity_poly.pdbx_strand_id
1 'polypeptide(L)'
;MRKPKAGFFLLAPASFKTIGEGTARGSYARRKAEEAAWMVRTAGETMDVVFPGVFYTADDARQAVRTFVREEVDCVLVLFLSWSQDFALNRFLRDMPPVPMLYAWRMRDSVSLGDTHDEDEFAEYLCCGGLVGSLEGSGDVARYQRPMLRTVSGTWSELLVRLNAFANAARARMLLRESHVGLLASYNE
;
A
#
# COMPACT_ATOMS: atom_id res chain seq x y z
N MET A 1 -24.81 2.98 -1.00
CA MET A 1 -23.78 2.82 -2.05
C MET A 1 -22.67 1.94 -1.47
N ARG A 2 -22.19 0.93 -2.20
CA ARG A 2 -21.10 0.05 -1.71
C ARG A 2 -19.82 0.88 -1.52
N LYS A 3 -19.10 0.64 -0.42
CA LYS A 3 -17.78 1.25 -0.17
C LYS A 3 -16.80 0.91 -1.31
N PRO A 4 -15.83 1.78 -1.65
CA PRO A 4 -14.75 1.40 -2.55
C PRO A 4 -13.91 0.29 -1.92
N LYS A 5 -13.36 -0.62 -2.75
CA LYS A 5 -12.50 -1.71 -2.31
C LYS A 5 -11.05 -1.41 -2.66
N ALA A 6 -10.18 -1.33 -1.64
CA ALA A 6 -8.77 -1.00 -1.80
C ALA A 6 -7.87 -2.18 -1.41
N GLY A 7 -6.97 -2.58 -2.30
CA GLY A 7 -5.88 -3.50 -1.98
C GLY A 7 -4.73 -2.76 -1.28
N PHE A 8 -4.25 -3.27 -0.15
CA PHE A 8 -3.10 -2.70 0.55
C PHE A 8 -1.86 -3.54 0.26
N PHE A 9 -0.92 -2.99 -0.51
CA PHE A 9 0.37 -3.58 -0.79
C PHE A 9 1.43 -2.91 0.09
N LEU A 10 1.58 -3.43 1.32
CA LEU A 10 2.46 -2.89 2.36
C LEU A 10 3.75 -3.70 2.43
N LEU A 11 4.88 -3.06 2.17
CA LEU A 11 6.19 -3.68 1.97
C LEU A 11 7.11 -3.53 3.17
N ALA A 12 7.87 -4.59 3.48
CA ALA A 12 8.94 -4.59 4.47
C ALA A 12 10.02 -5.63 4.09
N PRO A 13 11.27 -5.50 4.57
CA PRO A 13 12.34 -6.43 4.20
C PRO A 13 12.24 -7.75 4.95
N ALA A 14 12.49 -8.86 4.26
CA ALA A 14 12.52 -10.18 4.87
C ALA A 14 13.67 -10.37 5.87
N SER A 15 14.81 -9.71 5.63
CA SER A 15 16.02 -9.81 6.43
C SER A 15 15.88 -9.26 7.85
N PHE A 16 14.88 -8.41 8.12
CA PHE A 16 14.71 -7.80 9.44
C PHE A 16 13.70 -8.53 10.34
N LYS A 17 13.00 -9.55 9.81
CA LYS A 17 11.85 -10.18 10.47
C LYS A 17 12.09 -10.56 11.93
N THR A 18 13.23 -11.13 12.23
CA THR A 18 13.57 -11.67 13.57
C THR A 18 14.27 -10.67 14.49
N ILE A 19 14.73 -9.53 13.97
CA ILE A 19 15.40 -8.51 14.78
C ILE A 19 14.43 -8.03 15.87
N GLY A 20 14.91 -7.99 17.11
CA GLY A 20 14.11 -7.67 18.30
C GLY A 20 13.24 -8.83 18.81
N GLU A 21 13.46 -10.07 18.33
CA GLU A 21 12.78 -11.26 18.87
C GLU A 21 13.17 -11.49 20.31
N GLY A 22 12.19 -11.59 21.21
CA GLY A 22 12.43 -11.71 22.66
C GLY A 22 12.53 -10.40 23.42
N THR A 23 12.58 -9.25 22.73
CA THR A 23 12.54 -7.93 23.39
C THR A 23 11.12 -7.57 23.87
N ALA A 24 11.01 -6.53 24.70
CA ALA A 24 9.74 -6.09 25.29
C ALA A 24 8.70 -5.70 24.23
N ARG A 25 9.13 -5.04 23.13
CA ARG A 25 8.25 -4.63 22.02
C ARG A 25 8.12 -5.70 20.93
N GLY A 26 8.87 -6.80 21.04
CA GLY A 26 8.85 -7.92 20.11
C GLY A 26 9.60 -7.67 18.80
N SER A 27 9.57 -8.67 17.92
CA SER A 27 10.32 -8.64 16.68
C SER A 27 9.86 -7.53 15.74
N TYR A 28 10.74 -7.13 14.83
CA TYR A 28 10.43 -6.22 13.73
C TYR A 28 9.17 -6.65 12.94
N ALA A 29 9.05 -7.94 12.62
CA ALA A 29 7.88 -8.45 11.90
C ALA A 29 6.58 -8.21 12.67
N ARG A 30 6.58 -8.42 13.99
CA ARG A 30 5.43 -8.15 14.85
C ARG A 30 5.05 -6.67 14.84
N ARG A 31 6.02 -5.77 15.01
CA ARG A 31 5.80 -4.31 14.98
C ARG A 31 5.20 -3.87 13.64
N LYS A 32 5.68 -4.43 12.52
CA LYS A 32 5.13 -4.10 11.19
C LYS A 32 3.75 -4.68 10.95
N ALA A 33 3.47 -5.86 11.48
CA ALA A 33 2.12 -6.43 11.44
C ALA A 33 1.12 -5.60 12.27
N GLU A 34 1.50 -5.13 13.45
CA GLU A 34 0.68 -4.26 14.30
C GLU A 34 0.44 -2.89 13.64
N GLU A 35 1.47 -2.29 13.04
CA GLU A 35 1.38 -1.06 12.26
C GLU A 35 0.42 -1.21 11.07
N ALA A 36 0.59 -2.27 10.28
CA ALA A 36 -0.28 -2.56 9.15
C ALA A 36 -1.73 -2.82 9.59
N ALA A 37 -1.94 -3.57 10.67
CA ALA A 37 -3.27 -3.82 11.22
C ALA A 37 -3.97 -2.53 11.68
N TRP A 38 -3.23 -1.60 12.27
CA TRP A 38 -3.75 -0.28 12.61
C TRP A 38 -4.15 0.52 11.36
N MET A 39 -3.32 0.52 10.31
CA MET A 39 -3.63 1.19 9.04
C MET A 39 -4.88 0.59 8.38
N VAL A 40 -4.99 -0.73 8.34
CA VAL A 40 -6.15 -1.45 7.79
C VAL A 40 -7.42 -1.12 8.57
N ARG A 41 -7.37 -1.14 9.89
CA ARG A 41 -8.53 -0.85 10.75
C ARG A 41 -9.05 0.57 10.53
N THR A 42 -8.15 1.55 10.51
CA THR A 42 -8.55 2.96 10.32
C THR A 42 -9.07 3.24 8.91
N ALA A 43 -8.49 2.62 7.88
CA ALA A 43 -8.99 2.72 6.51
C ALA A 43 -10.34 1.99 6.34
N GLY A 44 -10.57 0.91 7.07
CA GLY A 44 -11.81 0.13 7.05
C GLY A 44 -13.08 0.92 7.47
N GLU A 45 -12.90 2.07 8.11
CA GLU A 45 -14.02 2.96 8.43
C GLU A 45 -14.70 3.51 7.17
N THR A 46 -13.93 3.76 6.11
CA THR A 46 -14.40 4.42 4.89
C THR A 46 -14.36 3.56 3.63
N MET A 47 -13.60 2.46 3.62
CA MET A 47 -13.43 1.58 2.47
C MET A 47 -13.36 0.10 2.88
N ASP A 48 -13.62 -0.82 1.94
CA ASP A 48 -13.37 -2.24 2.12
C ASP A 48 -11.88 -2.51 1.82
N VAL A 49 -11.11 -2.96 2.82
CA VAL A 49 -9.67 -3.18 2.67
C VAL A 49 -9.37 -4.65 2.43
N VAL A 50 -8.67 -4.95 1.34
CA VAL A 50 -8.11 -6.26 1.03
C VAL A 50 -6.63 -6.26 1.42
N PHE A 51 -6.30 -6.94 2.50
CA PHE A 51 -4.95 -7.01 3.04
C PHE A 51 -4.62 -8.43 3.54
N PRO A 52 -3.93 -9.26 2.75
CA PRO A 52 -3.58 -10.62 3.16
C PRO A 52 -2.37 -10.70 4.12
N GLY A 53 -1.68 -9.59 4.36
CA GLY A 53 -0.51 -9.50 5.23
C GLY A 53 0.56 -8.56 4.71
N VAL A 54 1.63 -8.35 5.49
CA VAL A 54 2.81 -7.58 5.07
C VAL A 54 3.60 -8.40 4.04
N PHE A 55 4.03 -7.75 2.96
CA PHE A 55 4.74 -8.40 1.86
C PHE A 55 6.25 -8.19 2.00
N TYR A 56 7.01 -9.27 1.90
CA TYR A 56 8.45 -9.31 2.13
C TYR A 56 9.24 -9.78 0.91
N THR A 57 8.61 -10.53 0.00
CA THR A 57 9.29 -11.22 -1.09
C THR A 57 8.57 -11.03 -2.42
N ALA A 58 9.26 -11.36 -3.52
CA ALA A 58 8.63 -11.39 -4.85
C ALA A 58 7.50 -12.44 -4.96
N ASP A 59 7.55 -13.51 -4.18
CA ASP A 59 6.49 -14.52 -4.15
C ASP A 59 5.26 -14.02 -3.39
N ASP A 60 5.45 -13.26 -2.31
CA ASP A 60 4.35 -12.56 -1.64
C ASP A 60 3.67 -11.58 -2.60
N ALA A 61 4.46 -10.87 -3.44
CA ALA A 61 3.93 -9.97 -4.46
C ALA A 61 3.06 -10.70 -5.50
N ARG A 62 3.44 -11.92 -5.92
CA ARG A 62 2.58 -12.74 -6.80
C ARG A 62 1.26 -13.12 -6.12
N GLN A 63 1.31 -13.46 -4.85
CA GLN A 63 0.12 -13.78 -4.07
C GLN A 63 -0.78 -12.55 -3.92
N ALA A 64 -0.20 -11.37 -3.67
CA ALA A 64 -0.92 -10.10 -3.64
C ALA A 64 -1.68 -9.84 -4.95
N VAL A 65 -1.01 -9.98 -6.10
CA VAL A 65 -1.63 -9.81 -7.42
C VAL A 65 -2.83 -10.74 -7.58
N ARG A 66 -2.66 -12.05 -7.31
CA ARG A 66 -3.77 -13.03 -7.40
C ARG A 66 -4.94 -12.65 -6.49
N THR A 67 -4.65 -12.23 -5.26
CA THR A 67 -5.67 -11.86 -4.29
C THR A 67 -6.40 -10.59 -4.73
N PHE A 68 -5.70 -9.55 -5.14
CA PHE A 68 -6.32 -8.28 -5.55
C PHE A 68 -7.14 -8.42 -6.83
N VAL A 69 -6.68 -9.24 -7.78
CA VAL A 69 -7.45 -9.56 -8.99
C VAL A 69 -8.71 -10.35 -8.65
N ARG A 70 -8.62 -11.41 -7.84
CA ARG A 70 -9.78 -12.20 -7.42
C ARG A 70 -10.79 -11.39 -6.65
N GLU A 71 -10.33 -10.50 -5.79
CA GLU A 71 -11.19 -9.63 -4.98
C GLU A 71 -11.71 -8.41 -5.74
N GLU A 72 -11.30 -8.22 -6.99
CA GLU A 72 -11.73 -7.10 -7.86
C GLU A 72 -11.56 -5.73 -7.17
N VAL A 73 -10.34 -5.44 -6.70
CA VAL A 73 -10.06 -4.18 -6.02
C VAL A 73 -10.22 -2.98 -6.98
N ASP A 74 -10.87 -1.92 -6.53
CA ASP A 74 -11.05 -0.68 -7.30
C ASP A 74 -9.71 0.09 -7.46
N CYS A 75 -8.84 0.01 -6.44
CA CYS A 75 -7.51 0.63 -6.43
C CYS A 75 -6.54 -0.11 -5.51
N VAL A 76 -5.25 0.25 -5.58
CA VAL A 76 -4.22 -0.27 -4.68
C VAL A 76 -3.46 0.87 -4.01
N LEU A 77 -3.30 0.78 -2.68
CA LEU A 77 -2.31 1.53 -1.93
C LEU A 77 -1.00 0.75 -1.93
N VAL A 78 0.07 1.37 -2.40
CA VAL A 78 1.45 0.84 -2.36
C VAL A 78 2.26 1.67 -1.37
N LEU A 79 2.81 1.05 -0.34
CA LEU A 79 3.51 1.76 0.72
C LEU A 79 4.62 0.91 1.33
N PHE A 80 5.81 1.49 1.48
CA PHE A 80 6.90 0.91 2.24
C PHE A 80 6.73 1.22 3.73
N LEU A 81 6.56 0.18 4.53
CA LEU A 81 6.49 0.30 6.00
C LEU A 81 7.87 0.58 6.60
N SER A 82 8.93 0.26 5.86
CA SER A 82 10.33 0.49 6.21
C SER A 82 11.18 0.47 4.95
N TRP A 83 12.51 0.62 5.07
CA TRP A 83 13.40 0.27 3.96
C TRP A 83 13.13 -1.18 3.52
N SER A 84 13.12 -1.41 2.24
CA SER A 84 13.03 -2.76 1.66
C SER A 84 13.62 -2.71 0.25
N GLN A 85 14.22 -3.80 -0.16
CA GLN A 85 14.60 -4.00 -1.56
C GLN A 85 13.37 -3.91 -2.46
N ASP A 86 13.55 -3.40 -3.67
CA ASP A 86 12.49 -3.13 -4.63
C ASP A 86 11.93 -4.38 -5.34
N PHE A 87 12.55 -5.56 -5.18
CA PHE A 87 12.18 -6.79 -5.90
C PHE A 87 10.69 -7.16 -5.82
N ALA A 88 10.09 -6.98 -4.63
CA ALA A 88 8.67 -7.25 -4.44
C ALA A 88 7.81 -6.20 -5.17
N LEU A 89 8.18 -4.92 -5.10
CA LEU A 89 7.51 -3.84 -5.82
C LEU A 89 7.62 -4.03 -7.32
N ASN A 90 8.84 -4.29 -7.83
CA ASN A 90 9.11 -4.56 -9.24
C ASN A 90 8.22 -5.69 -9.76
N ARG A 91 8.18 -6.81 -9.01
CA ARG A 91 7.33 -7.93 -9.34
C ARG A 91 5.86 -7.55 -9.37
N PHE A 92 5.39 -6.82 -8.38
CA PHE A 92 4.01 -6.37 -8.27
C PHE A 92 3.61 -5.45 -9.44
N LEU A 93 4.42 -4.43 -9.72
CA LEU A 93 4.16 -3.47 -10.80
C LEU A 93 4.14 -4.14 -12.17
N ARG A 94 4.97 -5.17 -12.39
CA ARG A 94 5.01 -5.93 -13.64
C ARG A 94 3.78 -6.79 -13.83
N ASP A 95 3.36 -7.51 -12.79
CA ASP A 95 2.37 -8.58 -12.90
C ASP A 95 0.93 -8.11 -12.65
N MET A 96 0.74 -6.98 -11.91
CA MET A 96 -0.60 -6.47 -11.61
C MET A 96 -1.26 -5.89 -12.88
N PRO A 97 -2.50 -6.31 -13.22
CA PRO A 97 -3.25 -5.67 -14.30
C PRO A 97 -3.41 -4.15 -14.14
N PRO A 98 -3.82 -3.41 -15.17
CA PRO A 98 -4.07 -1.98 -15.07
C PRO A 98 -5.16 -1.67 -14.04
N VAL A 99 -4.76 -1.12 -12.89
CA VAL A 99 -5.61 -0.67 -11.79
C VAL A 99 -5.06 0.66 -11.28
N PRO A 100 -5.92 1.60 -10.81
CA PRO A 100 -5.45 2.81 -10.14
C PRO A 100 -4.57 2.47 -8.94
N MET A 101 -3.41 3.12 -8.82
CA MET A 101 -2.45 2.90 -7.74
C MET A 101 -2.09 4.22 -7.07
N LEU A 102 -2.08 4.22 -5.75
CA LEU A 102 -1.57 5.31 -4.94
C LEU A 102 -0.26 4.86 -4.30
N TYR A 103 0.87 5.36 -4.81
CA TYR A 103 2.19 5.15 -4.23
C TYR A 103 2.40 6.18 -3.14
N ALA A 104 2.46 5.73 -1.88
CA ALA A 104 2.46 6.61 -0.74
C ALA A 104 3.72 6.49 0.10
N TRP A 105 4.25 7.63 0.55
CA TRP A 105 5.20 7.69 1.64
C TRP A 105 4.51 8.24 2.89
N ARG A 106 4.49 7.42 3.96
CA ARG A 106 3.94 7.81 5.25
C ARG A 106 5.02 8.50 6.11
N MET A 107 4.83 9.77 6.37
CA MET A 107 5.63 10.51 7.33
C MET A 107 5.32 10.02 8.75
N ARG A 108 6.34 9.82 9.55
CA ARG A 108 6.22 9.50 10.98
C ARG A 108 6.37 10.80 11.78
N ASP A 109 5.68 10.87 12.92
CA ASP A 109 5.79 12.03 13.83
C ASP A 109 7.16 12.11 14.51
N SER A 110 7.81 10.94 14.66
CA SER A 110 9.15 10.83 15.22
C SER A 110 9.92 9.69 14.56
N VAL A 111 11.23 9.82 14.56
CA VAL A 111 12.17 8.80 14.07
C VAL A 111 13.08 8.44 15.23
N SER A 112 13.17 7.15 15.59
CA SER A 112 14.17 6.66 16.53
C SER A 112 15.54 6.71 15.86
N LEU A 113 16.54 7.26 16.53
CA LEU A 113 17.94 7.17 16.09
C LEU A 113 18.59 5.86 16.54
N GLY A 114 17.96 5.19 17.51
CA GLY A 114 18.31 3.87 18.00
C GLY A 114 19.68 3.78 18.68
N ASP A 115 19.77 2.98 19.70
CA ASP A 115 21.07 2.44 20.15
C ASP A 115 21.27 1.09 19.46
N THR A 116 22.30 0.98 18.61
CA THR A 116 22.61 -0.27 17.89
C THR A 116 23.13 -1.38 18.82
N HIS A 117 23.44 -1.05 20.07
CA HIS A 117 23.80 -2.03 21.11
C HIS A 117 22.58 -2.54 21.89
N ASP A 118 21.43 -1.89 21.79
CA ASP A 118 20.14 -2.34 22.31
C ASP A 118 19.30 -2.89 21.17
N GLU A 119 18.95 -4.16 21.20
CA GLU A 119 18.24 -4.84 20.11
C GLU A 119 16.81 -4.31 19.93
N ASP A 120 16.15 -3.87 20.99
CA ASP A 120 14.81 -3.30 20.97
C ASP A 120 14.81 -1.91 20.31
N GLU A 121 15.79 -1.07 20.66
CA GLU A 121 16.02 0.25 20.06
C GLU A 121 16.44 0.14 18.59
N PHE A 122 17.32 -0.82 18.27
CA PHE A 122 17.74 -1.08 16.90
C PHE A 122 16.58 -1.55 16.02
N ALA A 123 15.73 -2.44 16.52
CA ALA A 123 14.51 -2.86 15.81
C ALA A 123 13.58 -1.68 15.55
N GLU A 124 13.44 -0.74 16.49
CA GLU A 124 12.62 0.46 16.30
C GLU A 124 13.24 1.42 15.28
N TYR A 125 14.54 1.64 15.30
CA TYR A 125 15.25 2.40 14.30
C TYR A 125 14.96 1.86 12.87
N LEU A 126 15.09 0.53 12.69
CA LEU A 126 14.79 -0.12 11.42
C LEU A 126 13.32 0.07 11.00
N CYS A 127 12.40 0.14 11.95
CA CYS A 127 11.00 0.44 11.67
C CYS A 127 10.76 1.83 11.07
N CYS A 128 11.70 2.77 11.21
CA CYS A 128 11.55 4.14 10.73
C CYS A 128 11.93 4.36 9.26
N GLY A 129 12.48 3.36 8.58
CA GLY A 129 13.06 3.48 7.23
C GLY A 129 12.10 3.63 6.05
N GLY A 130 10.83 4.00 6.26
CA GLY A 130 9.83 4.08 5.18
C GLY A 130 10.16 5.07 4.06
N LEU A 131 10.82 6.19 4.37
CA LEU A 131 11.30 7.14 3.36
C LEU A 131 12.30 6.48 2.43
N VAL A 132 13.30 5.79 3.00
CA VAL A 132 14.37 5.14 2.23
C VAL A 132 13.79 4.09 1.29
N GLY A 133 12.88 3.24 1.78
CA GLY A 133 12.18 2.27 0.94
C GLY A 133 11.36 2.93 -0.19
N SER A 134 10.69 4.04 0.13
CA SER A 134 9.91 4.78 -0.88
C SER A 134 10.79 5.43 -1.94
N LEU A 135 11.99 5.91 -1.57
CA LEU A 135 12.95 6.47 -2.53
C LEU A 135 13.53 5.37 -3.43
N GLU A 136 13.89 4.22 -2.86
CA GLU A 136 14.40 3.08 -3.62
C GLU A 136 13.35 2.57 -4.63
N GLY A 137 12.10 2.37 -4.20
CA GLY A 137 11.01 1.95 -5.08
C GLY A 137 10.58 3.01 -6.12
N SER A 138 10.98 4.28 -5.96
CA SER A 138 10.64 5.34 -6.92
C SER A 138 11.22 5.10 -8.32
N GLY A 139 12.36 4.41 -8.41
CA GLY A 139 12.97 3.98 -9.67
C GLY A 139 12.05 3.04 -10.46
N ASP A 140 11.45 2.06 -9.79
CA ASP A 140 10.47 1.16 -10.41
C ASP A 140 9.20 1.90 -10.83
N VAL A 141 8.69 2.80 -9.99
CA VAL A 141 7.53 3.63 -10.33
C VAL A 141 7.79 4.43 -11.60
N ALA A 142 8.97 5.04 -11.73
CA ALA A 142 9.39 5.77 -12.93
C ALA A 142 9.56 4.85 -14.15
N ARG A 143 10.13 3.66 -13.96
CA ARG A 143 10.38 2.67 -15.02
C ARG A 143 9.09 2.13 -15.63
N TYR A 144 8.12 1.74 -14.80
CA TYR A 144 6.88 1.12 -15.28
C TYR A 144 5.85 2.12 -15.80
N GLN A 145 5.95 3.40 -15.47
CA GLN A 145 5.09 4.49 -15.95
C GLN A 145 3.61 4.13 -15.99
N ARG A 146 3.12 3.51 -14.91
CA ARG A 146 1.72 3.07 -14.82
C ARG A 146 0.77 4.27 -14.96
N PRO A 147 -0.13 4.31 -15.96
CA PRO A 147 -0.87 5.53 -16.33
C PRO A 147 -1.80 6.05 -15.23
N MET A 148 -2.24 5.18 -14.32
CA MET A 148 -3.13 5.53 -13.21
C MET A 148 -2.41 5.51 -11.85
N LEU A 149 -1.08 5.54 -11.82
CA LEU A 149 -0.30 5.66 -10.60
C LEU A 149 -0.14 7.13 -10.23
N ARG A 150 -0.36 7.44 -8.95
CA ARG A 150 -0.14 8.75 -8.34
C ARG A 150 0.75 8.60 -7.12
N THR A 151 1.65 9.55 -6.92
CA THR A 151 2.54 9.60 -5.75
C THR A 151 2.05 10.65 -4.77
N VAL A 152 2.03 10.30 -3.49
CA VAL A 152 1.64 11.19 -2.39
C VAL A 152 2.52 10.98 -1.17
N SER A 153 2.63 12.01 -0.33
CA SER A 153 3.31 11.93 0.96
C SER A 153 2.48 12.65 2.03
N GLY A 154 2.65 12.26 3.28
CA GLY A 154 2.00 12.89 4.42
C GLY A 154 1.94 11.96 5.64
N THR A 155 1.41 12.48 6.73
CA THR A 155 1.03 11.67 7.90
C THR A 155 -0.05 10.66 7.52
N TRP A 156 -0.26 9.63 8.35
CA TRP A 156 -1.30 8.64 8.02
C TRP A 156 -2.70 9.26 7.90
N SER A 157 -3.04 10.22 8.75
CA SER A 157 -4.32 10.92 8.66
C SER A 157 -4.51 11.68 7.35
N GLU A 158 -3.48 12.37 6.86
CA GLU A 158 -3.51 13.07 5.56
C GLU A 158 -3.59 12.08 4.39
N LEU A 159 -2.81 11.00 4.47
CA LEU A 159 -2.83 9.93 3.46
C LEU A 159 -4.21 9.25 3.41
N LEU A 160 -4.86 9.04 4.55
CA LEU A 160 -6.18 8.42 4.62
C LEU A 160 -7.25 9.27 3.91
N VAL A 161 -7.21 10.59 4.09
CA VAL A 161 -8.10 11.52 3.36
C VAL A 161 -7.87 11.41 1.85
N ARG A 162 -6.60 11.43 1.41
CA ARG A 162 -6.24 11.33 -0.02
C ARG A 162 -6.59 9.97 -0.59
N LEU A 163 -6.33 8.90 0.16
CA LEU A 163 -6.67 7.53 -0.24
C LEU A 163 -8.18 7.35 -0.39
N ASN A 164 -8.97 7.91 0.55
CA ASN A 164 -10.41 7.84 0.46
C ASN A 164 -10.95 8.56 -0.79
N ALA A 165 -10.48 9.76 -1.08
CA ALA A 165 -10.84 10.48 -2.31
C ALA A 165 -10.43 9.71 -3.56
N PHE A 166 -9.21 9.15 -3.57
CA PHE A 166 -8.68 8.35 -4.68
C PHE A 166 -9.49 7.06 -4.90
N ALA A 167 -9.81 6.33 -3.83
CA ALA A 167 -10.57 5.09 -3.91
C ALA A 167 -12.00 5.33 -4.40
N ASN A 168 -12.66 6.41 -3.96
CA ASN A 168 -13.97 6.80 -4.47
C ASN A 168 -13.93 7.15 -5.96
N ALA A 169 -12.89 7.88 -6.43
CA ALA A 169 -12.71 8.19 -7.84
C ALA A 169 -12.43 6.92 -8.68
N ALA A 170 -11.61 6.00 -8.16
CA ALA A 170 -11.37 4.71 -8.78
C ALA A 170 -12.65 3.88 -8.93
N ARG A 171 -13.47 3.83 -7.88
CA ARG A 171 -14.78 3.17 -7.89
C ARG A 171 -15.75 3.81 -8.89
N ALA A 172 -15.83 5.14 -8.92
CA ALA A 172 -16.68 5.85 -9.89
C ALA A 172 -16.25 5.53 -11.33
N ARG A 173 -14.93 5.50 -11.59
CA ARG A 173 -14.38 5.10 -12.90
C ARG A 173 -14.80 3.68 -13.28
N MET A 174 -14.75 2.72 -12.35
CA MET A 174 -15.19 1.33 -12.62
C MET A 174 -16.67 1.28 -12.97
N LEU A 175 -17.52 1.95 -12.19
CA LEU A 175 -18.96 2.01 -12.44
C LEU A 175 -19.27 2.62 -13.83
N LEU A 176 -18.56 3.69 -14.22
CA LEU A 176 -18.73 4.31 -15.55
C LEU A 176 -18.32 3.35 -16.68
N ARG A 177 -17.27 2.56 -16.49
CA ARG A 177 -16.82 1.58 -17.49
C ARG A 177 -17.80 0.42 -17.67
N GLU A 178 -18.52 0.06 -16.63
CA GLU A 178 -19.53 -1.00 -16.62
C GLU A 178 -20.92 -0.49 -17.06
N SER A 179 -21.10 0.84 -17.11
CA SER A 179 -22.38 1.43 -17.47
C SER A 179 -22.60 1.43 -19.00
N HIS A 180 -23.86 1.28 -19.40
CA HIS A 180 -24.30 1.42 -20.77
C HIS A 180 -25.20 2.67 -20.87
N VAL A 181 -24.89 3.55 -21.82
CA VAL A 181 -25.71 4.75 -22.08
C VAL A 181 -26.49 4.52 -23.37
N GLY A 182 -27.82 4.49 -23.24
CA GLY A 182 -28.72 4.45 -24.38
C GLY A 182 -29.12 5.86 -24.80
N LEU A 183 -28.96 6.20 -26.08
CA LEU A 183 -29.48 7.42 -26.67
C LEU A 183 -30.80 7.09 -27.40
N LEU A 184 -31.90 7.63 -26.88
CA LEU A 184 -33.18 7.62 -27.60
C LEU A 184 -33.20 8.87 -28.48
N ALA A 185 -33.04 8.67 -29.79
CA ALA A 185 -33.21 9.76 -30.74
C ALA A 185 -34.70 10.16 -30.78
N SER A 186 -35.03 11.41 -30.44
CA SER A 186 -36.32 11.99 -30.73
C SER A 186 -36.19 12.79 -32.03
N TYR A 187 -36.95 12.42 -33.07
CA TYR A 187 -37.11 13.25 -34.23
C TYR A 187 -38.20 14.28 -33.91
N ASN A 188 -37.81 15.54 -33.79
CA ASN A 188 -38.75 16.65 -33.94
C ASN A 188 -38.86 16.90 -35.43
N GLU A 189 -40.01 16.53 -36.03
CA GLU A 189 -40.42 17.01 -37.32
C GLU A 189 -40.85 18.49 -37.25
#